data_e82a1b9e1dbce713c0d67890693bc0be
#
_entry.id   e82a1b9e1dbce713c0d67890693bc0be
#
_cell.length_a   1.000
_cell.length_b   1.000
_cell.length_c   1.000
_cell.angle_alpha   90.00
_cell.angle_beta   90.00
_cell.angle_gamma   90.00
#
_symmetry.space_group_name_H-M   'P 1'
#
loop_
_entity.id
_entity.type
_entity.pdbx_description
1 polymer ?
#
loop_
_entity_poly.entity_id
_entity_poly.type
_entity_poly.pdbx_seq_one_letter_code
_entity_poly.pdbx_strand_id
1 'polypeptide(L)'
;FPVLTDANTIRFTVNVTGDWRQLNIVADGGRMVIDWGNGRMQKVEDPSSMAGGVTYRYGNKGSYNVRIWAEELQLIDISGLLISISDLHLGNMPRMKSLVLNSITDTRELNLNTFCPNVESINIGSFADLEHLEVEHCSRLRNIQIYSNPKLTSMELGNHPEVEELYCSYN
;
A
#
# COMPACT_ATOMS: atom_id res chain seq x y z
N PHE A 1 13.88 -18.39 1.33
CA PHE A 1 13.27 -17.11 0.98
C PHE A 1 13.19 -16.98 -0.55
N PRO A 2 12.10 -16.39 -1.11
CA PRO A 2 12.02 -16.08 -2.52
C PRO A 2 13.06 -15.01 -2.90
N VAL A 3 13.38 -14.92 -4.18
CA VAL A 3 14.17 -13.81 -4.70
C VAL A 3 13.25 -12.60 -4.80
N LEU A 4 13.55 -11.56 -4.04
CA LEU A 4 12.79 -10.30 -4.03
C LEU A 4 13.24 -9.43 -5.19
N THR A 5 12.31 -9.14 -6.11
CA THR A 5 12.53 -8.26 -7.26
C THR A 5 11.54 -7.11 -7.24
N ASP A 6 11.80 -6.05 -7.97
CA ASP A 6 10.87 -4.92 -8.06
C ASP A 6 9.52 -5.32 -8.69
N ALA A 7 9.51 -6.34 -9.55
CA ALA A 7 8.29 -6.83 -10.18
C ALA A 7 7.39 -7.65 -9.23
N ASN A 8 7.94 -8.29 -8.21
CA ASN A 8 7.20 -9.20 -7.32
C ASN A 8 7.08 -8.67 -5.88
N THR A 9 7.45 -7.42 -5.63
CA THR A 9 7.39 -6.81 -4.29
C THR A 9 6.65 -5.50 -4.32
N ILE A 10 6.00 -5.18 -3.19
CA ILE A 10 5.69 -3.81 -2.83
C ILE A 10 6.93 -3.26 -2.12
N ARG A 11 7.39 -2.09 -2.53
CA ARG A 11 8.58 -1.45 -2.00
C ARG A 11 8.28 0.00 -1.63
N PHE A 12 8.78 0.43 -0.50
CA PHE A 12 8.68 1.82 -0.06
C PHE A 12 9.79 2.15 0.96
N THR A 13 10.00 3.43 1.16
CA THR A 13 10.95 3.93 2.17
C THR A 13 10.17 4.38 3.41
N VAL A 14 10.57 3.86 4.56
CA VAL A 14 10.10 4.31 5.87
C VAL A 14 11.09 5.32 6.43
N ASN A 15 10.62 6.54 6.70
CA ASN A 15 11.42 7.60 7.30
C ASN A 15 11.06 7.72 8.79
N VAL A 16 12.00 7.35 9.64
CA VAL A 16 11.85 7.34 11.09
C VAL A 16 12.51 8.56 11.69
N THR A 17 11.73 9.52 12.17
CA THR A 17 12.22 10.79 12.72
C THR A 17 11.99 10.92 14.24
N GLY A 18 11.01 10.22 14.79
CA GLY A 18 10.57 10.32 16.18
C GLY A 18 10.91 9.11 17.04
N ASP A 19 10.38 9.09 18.26
CA ASP A 19 10.63 8.01 19.24
C ASP A 19 9.60 6.87 19.13
N TRP A 20 8.41 7.13 18.58
CA TRP A 20 7.39 6.12 18.27
C TRP A 20 7.49 5.70 16.79
N ARG A 21 8.17 4.61 16.55
CA ARG A 21 8.72 4.23 15.24
C ARG A 21 8.14 2.90 14.80
N GLN A 22 6.84 2.86 14.63
CA GLN A 22 6.17 1.61 14.37
C GLN A 22 5.55 1.60 12.98
N LEU A 23 5.87 0.59 12.20
CA LEU A 23 5.20 0.24 10.95
C LEU A 23 4.30 -0.96 11.23
N ASN A 24 3.06 -0.90 10.75
CA ASN A 24 2.11 -2.00 10.79
C ASN A 24 1.70 -2.39 9.37
N ILE A 25 1.70 -3.69 9.10
CA ILE A 25 1.31 -4.26 7.81
C ILE A 25 0.24 -5.30 8.08
N VAL A 26 -0.99 -5.03 7.64
CA VAL A 26 -2.06 -6.03 7.59
C VAL A 26 -2.10 -6.59 6.17
N ALA A 27 -2.08 -7.89 6.02
CA ALA A 27 -2.08 -8.53 4.72
C ALA A 27 -2.84 -9.84 4.73
N ASP A 28 -3.31 -10.24 3.56
CA ASP A 28 -3.88 -11.57 3.28
C ASP A 28 -3.40 -12.03 1.90
N GLY A 29 -3.21 -13.34 1.73
CA GLY A 29 -2.83 -13.93 0.45
C GLY A 29 -1.60 -14.83 0.49
N GLY A 30 -1.66 -15.89 1.31
CA GLY A 30 -0.61 -16.89 1.44
C GLY A 30 0.61 -16.41 2.22
N ARG A 31 1.71 -17.12 2.11
CA ARG A 31 2.95 -16.78 2.82
C ARG A 31 3.49 -15.42 2.42
N MET A 32 4.02 -14.70 3.39
CA MET A 32 4.59 -13.38 3.19
C MET A 32 6.03 -13.31 3.69
N VAL A 33 6.86 -12.55 3.02
CA VAL A 33 8.21 -12.19 3.47
C VAL A 33 8.34 -10.67 3.49
N ILE A 34 8.80 -10.15 4.61
CA ILE A 34 9.05 -8.73 4.78
C ILE A 34 10.55 -8.52 5.02
N ASP A 35 11.19 -7.73 4.17
CA ASP A 35 12.50 -7.15 4.43
C ASP A 35 12.28 -5.76 5.04
N TRP A 36 12.70 -5.59 6.28
CA TRP A 36 12.50 -4.34 7.02
C TRP A 36 13.51 -3.23 6.69
N GLY A 37 14.42 -3.49 5.74
CA GLY A 37 15.40 -2.52 5.28
C GLY A 37 16.57 -2.25 6.22
N ASN A 38 16.70 -3.00 7.31
CA ASN A 38 17.76 -2.87 8.30
C ASN A 38 18.57 -4.16 8.50
N GLY A 39 18.55 -5.05 7.51
CA GLY A 39 19.18 -6.36 7.56
C GLY A 39 18.33 -7.46 8.21
N ARG A 40 17.11 -7.15 8.64
CA ARG A 40 16.18 -8.14 9.18
C ARG A 40 15.13 -8.50 8.15
N MET A 41 14.96 -9.79 7.94
CA MET A 41 13.85 -10.35 7.15
C MET A 41 12.93 -11.16 8.08
N GLN A 42 11.65 -11.06 7.84
CA GLN A 42 10.62 -11.79 8.58
C GLN A 42 9.76 -12.61 7.60
N LYS A 43 9.61 -13.88 7.90
CA LYS A 43 8.69 -14.77 7.21
C LYS A 43 7.41 -14.91 8.03
N VAL A 44 6.29 -14.78 7.38
CA VAL A 44 4.96 -14.94 7.95
C VAL A 44 4.24 -16.02 7.16
N GLU A 45 3.92 -17.14 7.81
CA GLU A 45 3.32 -18.30 7.13
C GLU A 45 1.86 -18.05 6.78
N ASP A 46 1.14 -17.37 7.64
CA ASP A 46 -0.26 -17.02 7.45
C ASP A 46 -0.54 -15.61 8.02
N PRO A 47 -0.40 -14.57 7.20
CA PRO A 47 -0.66 -13.19 7.63
C PRO A 47 -2.13 -12.95 8.00
N SER A 48 -3.08 -13.71 7.43
CA SER A 48 -4.50 -13.56 7.71
C SER A 48 -4.87 -13.94 9.15
N SER A 49 -4.09 -14.82 9.77
CA SER A 49 -4.25 -15.21 11.18
C SER A 49 -3.83 -14.12 12.16
N MET A 50 -3.15 -13.07 11.69
CA MET A 50 -2.64 -11.97 12.51
C MET A 50 -3.62 -10.80 12.51
N ALA A 51 -4.65 -10.85 13.33
CA ALA A 51 -5.75 -9.87 13.35
C ALA A 51 -5.32 -8.40 13.50
N GLY A 52 -4.16 -8.14 14.12
CA GLY A 52 -3.57 -6.80 14.24
C GLY A 52 -2.50 -6.48 13.22
N GLY A 53 -2.25 -7.40 12.28
CA GLY A 53 -1.15 -7.30 11.33
C GLY A 53 0.22 -7.60 11.91
N VAL A 54 1.23 -7.43 11.07
CA VAL A 54 2.64 -7.59 11.43
C VAL A 54 3.21 -6.21 11.79
N THR A 55 3.62 -6.06 13.01
CA THR A 55 4.14 -4.79 13.52
C THR A 55 5.66 -4.87 13.69
N TYR A 56 6.36 -3.84 13.21
CA TYR A 56 7.79 -3.68 13.39
C TYR A 56 8.14 -2.34 14.02
N ARG A 57 9.00 -2.39 15.04
CA ARG A 57 9.49 -1.20 15.72
C ARG A 57 10.97 -0.98 15.40
N TYR A 58 11.28 0.14 14.76
CA TYR A 58 12.65 0.51 14.43
C TYR A 58 13.39 1.01 15.68
N GLY A 59 14.60 0.53 15.90
CA GLY A 59 15.43 0.91 17.05
C GLY A 59 16.06 2.29 16.93
N ASN A 60 16.32 2.76 15.72
CA ASN A 60 17.02 4.01 15.44
C ASN A 60 16.25 4.90 14.44
N LYS A 61 16.53 6.20 14.49
CA LYS A 61 16.14 7.14 13.43
C LYS A 61 16.87 6.80 12.14
N GLY A 62 16.24 7.03 11.01
CA GLY A 62 16.81 6.76 9.70
C GLY A 62 15.78 6.48 8.63
N SER A 63 16.26 6.19 7.44
CA SER A 63 15.43 5.77 6.29
C SER A 63 15.68 4.29 6.00
N TYR A 64 14.61 3.54 5.85
CA TYR A 64 14.65 2.09 5.68
C TYR A 64 13.86 1.67 4.44
N ASN A 65 14.51 0.98 3.52
CA ASN A 65 13.85 0.45 2.31
C ASN A 65 13.15 -0.87 2.65
N VAL A 66 11.85 -0.81 2.81
CA VAL A 66 11.02 -1.98 3.09
C VAL A 66 10.59 -2.65 1.80
N ARG A 67 10.62 -3.97 1.78
CA ARG A 67 10.10 -4.78 0.68
C ARG A 67 9.17 -5.84 1.22
N ILE A 68 8.00 -5.98 0.60
CA ILE A 68 7.00 -6.98 0.95
C ILE A 68 6.76 -7.87 -0.25
N TRP A 69 7.00 -9.14 -0.09
CA TRP A 69 6.61 -10.18 -1.02
C TRP A 69 5.52 -11.04 -0.39
N ALA A 70 4.52 -11.42 -1.16
CA ALA A 70 3.55 -12.43 -0.76
C ALA A 70 3.25 -13.37 -1.92
N GLU A 71 2.91 -14.61 -1.60
CA GLU A 71 2.69 -15.67 -2.58
C GLU A 71 1.49 -15.37 -3.48
N GLU A 72 0.40 -14.89 -2.89
CA GLU A 72 -0.86 -14.57 -3.58
C GLU A 72 -1.55 -13.36 -2.94
N LEU A 73 -0.86 -12.23 -2.83
CA LEU A 73 -1.35 -11.06 -2.11
C LEU A 73 -2.72 -10.61 -2.61
N GLN A 74 -3.71 -10.64 -1.72
CA GLN A 74 -5.10 -10.26 -1.97
C GLN A 74 -5.54 -9.01 -1.21
N LEU A 75 -4.92 -8.75 -0.07
CA LEU A 75 -5.17 -7.58 0.75
C LEU A 75 -3.85 -7.04 1.28
N ILE A 76 -3.69 -5.74 1.27
CA ILE A 76 -2.66 -5.06 2.02
C ILE A 76 -3.15 -3.72 2.56
N ASP A 77 -2.83 -3.47 3.83
CA ASP A 77 -2.96 -2.18 4.51
C ASP A 77 -1.60 -1.85 5.12
N ILE A 78 -1.04 -0.74 4.70
CA ILE A 78 0.24 -0.24 5.19
C ILE A 78 -0.03 1.02 5.99
N SER A 79 0.21 0.96 7.28
CA SER A 79 0.01 2.06 8.20
C SER A 79 1.19 2.25 9.14
N GLY A 80 1.40 3.46 9.60
CA GLY A 80 2.48 3.79 10.53
C GLY A 80 2.10 4.84 11.54
N LEU A 81 2.58 4.67 12.77
CA LEU A 81 2.49 5.66 13.83
C LEU A 81 3.77 6.51 13.84
N LEU A 82 3.61 7.81 13.56
CA LEU A 82 4.70 8.80 13.58
C LEU A 82 5.91 8.44 12.70
N ILE A 83 5.66 7.78 11.60
CA ILE A 83 6.61 7.56 10.51
C ILE A 83 6.02 8.16 9.24
N SER A 84 6.84 8.59 8.31
CA SER A 84 6.40 8.90 6.96
C SER A 84 6.85 7.81 6.00
N ILE A 85 6.02 7.55 5.01
CA ILE A 85 6.27 6.59 3.94
C ILE A 85 6.48 7.38 2.65
N SER A 86 7.53 7.05 1.92
CA SER A 86 7.86 7.68 0.64
C SER A 86 8.33 6.64 -0.37
N ASP A 87 8.56 7.05 -1.59
CA ASP A 87 9.15 6.23 -2.64
C ASP A 87 8.39 4.90 -2.84
N LEU A 88 7.06 4.99 -2.92
CA LEU A 88 6.19 3.83 -3.08
C LEU A 88 6.28 3.26 -4.48
N HIS A 89 6.59 1.97 -4.56
CA HIS A 89 6.52 1.17 -5.79
C HIS A 89 5.64 -0.05 -5.54
N LEU A 90 4.57 -0.15 -6.29
CA LEU A 90 3.73 -1.34 -6.32
C LEU A 90 4.30 -2.29 -7.38
N GLY A 91 4.51 -3.55 -7.03
CA GLY A 91 4.83 -4.59 -7.99
C GLY A 91 3.60 -5.01 -8.81
N ASN A 92 3.71 -6.11 -9.51
CA ASN A 92 2.56 -6.69 -10.21
C ASN A 92 1.75 -7.57 -9.25
N MET A 93 0.55 -7.10 -8.88
CA MET A 93 -0.32 -7.73 -7.88
C MET A 93 -1.69 -8.10 -8.48
N PRO A 94 -1.73 -9.06 -9.42
CA PRO A 94 -2.94 -9.36 -10.20
C PRO A 94 -4.08 -9.96 -9.36
N ARG A 95 -3.77 -10.47 -8.16
CA ARG A 95 -4.76 -11.05 -7.25
C ARG A 95 -5.23 -10.10 -6.15
N MET A 96 -4.70 -8.87 -6.13
CA MET A 96 -5.09 -7.85 -5.16
C MET A 96 -6.58 -7.54 -5.26
N LYS A 97 -7.27 -7.63 -4.13
CA LYS A 97 -8.69 -7.28 -3.98
C LYS A 97 -8.90 -6.04 -3.14
N SER A 98 -8.07 -5.83 -2.14
CA SER A 98 -8.18 -4.70 -1.24
C SER A 98 -6.84 -4.01 -1.02
N LEU A 99 -6.78 -2.72 -1.34
CA LEU A 99 -5.58 -1.89 -1.20
C LEU A 99 -5.87 -0.70 -0.30
N VAL A 100 -5.17 -0.61 0.82
CA VAL A 100 -5.25 0.52 1.74
C VAL A 100 -3.87 1.16 1.87
N LEU A 101 -3.77 2.40 1.43
CA LEU A 101 -2.54 3.19 1.45
C LEU A 101 -2.83 4.57 2.06
N ASN A 102 -2.14 4.89 3.14
CA ASN A 102 -2.34 6.16 3.85
C ASN A 102 -1.01 6.81 4.22
N SER A 103 -1.03 8.15 4.25
CA SER A 103 0.09 8.96 4.75
C SER A 103 1.39 8.77 3.97
N ILE A 104 1.30 8.77 2.64
CA ILE A 104 2.44 8.61 1.73
C ILE A 104 2.85 9.96 1.15
N THR A 105 4.16 10.20 1.12
CA THR A 105 4.78 11.39 0.52
C THR A 105 5.46 11.02 -0.80
N ASP A 106 5.83 12.03 -1.60
CA ASP A 106 6.60 11.91 -2.85
C ASP A 106 5.95 11.08 -3.98
N THR A 107 4.70 10.66 -3.81
CA THR A 107 3.94 9.97 -4.86
C THR A 107 3.03 10.97 -5.55
N ARG A 108 3.34 11.34 -6.78
CA ARG A 108 2.53 12.29 -7.58
C ARG A 108 1.50 11.61 -8.46
N GLU A 109 1.84 10.43 -8.94
CA GLU A 109 1.03 9.63 -9.84
C GLU A 109 0.83 8.24 -9.24
N LEU A 110 -0.41 7.78 -9.21
CA LEU A 110 -0.75 6.43 -8.78
C LEU A 110 -1.64 5.77 -9.84
N ASN A 111 -1.03 4.88 -10.61
CA ASN A 111 -1.73 4.11 -11.62
C ASN A 111 -1.95 2.68 -11.13
N LEU A 112 -3.19 2.33 -10.81
CA LEU A 112 -3.55 1.00 -10.32
C LEU A 112 -3.94 0.03 -11.45
N ASN A 113 -4.14 0.52 -12.66
CA ASN A 113 -4.57 -0.29 -13.82
C ASN A 113 -3.60 -1.42 -14.15
N THR A 114 -2.29 -1.16 -14.00
CA THR A 114 -1.23 -2.12 -14.30
C THR A 114 -0.81 -2.97 -13.10
N PHE A 115 -0.93 -2.44 -11.89
CA PHE A 115 -0.47 -3.11 -10.67
C PHE A 115 -1.50 -4.07 -10.09
N CYS A 116 -2.75 -3.65 -10.02
CA CYS A 116 -3.84 -4.43 -9.43
C CYS A 116 -5.15 -4.26 -10.22
N PRO A 117 -5.22 -4.73 -11.47
CA PRO A 117 -6.38 -4.53 -12.34
C PRO A 117 -7.66 -5.20 -11.82
N ASN A 118 -7.55 -6.14 -10.90
CA ASN A 118 -8.67 -6.88 -10.32
C ASN A 118 -9.08 -6.38 -8.92
N VAL A 119 -8.58 -5.22 -8.49
CA VAL A 119 -8.90 -4.66 -7.18
C VAL A 119 -10.39 -4.34 -7.07
N GLU A 120 -10.98 -4.69 -5.92
CA GLU A 120 -12.39 -4.50 -5.61
C GLU A 120 -12.62 -3.34 -4.64
N SER A 121 -11.64 -3.05 -3.78
CA SER A 121 -11.71 -1.98 -2.79
C SER A 121 -10.39 -1.22 -2.72
N ILE A 122 -10.48 0.11 -2.80
CA ILE A 122 -9.34 1.00 -2.59
C ILE A 122 -9.64 2.03 -1.52
N ASN A 123 -8.63 2.30 -0.68
CA ASN A 123 -8.64 3.37 0.28
C ASN A 123 -7.30 4.12 0.15
N ILE A 124 -7.36 5.31 -0.45
CA ILE A 124 -6.20 6.15 -0.75
C ILE A 124 -6.36 7.47 -0.01
N GLY A 125 -5.64 7.61 1.08
CA GLY A 125 -5.81 8.75 1.98
C GLY A 125 -4.52 9.44 2.39
N SER A 126 -4.60 10.76 2.59
CA SER A 126 -3.51 11.55 3.16
C SER A 126 -2.17 11.45 2.41
N PHE A 127 -2.24 11.41 1.08
CA PHE A 127 -1.06 11.55 0.24
C PHE A 127 -0.70 13.03 0.12
N ALA A 128 0.49 13.39 0.52
CA ALA A 128 0.92 14.79 0.53
C ALA A 128 1.08 15.39 -0.89
N ASP A 129 1.44 14.56 -1.85
CA ASP A 129 1.86 15.01 -3.18
C ASP A 129 1.10 14.37 -4.34
N LEU A 130 0.09 13.55 -4.09
CA LEU A 130 -0.69 12.89 -5.14
C LEU A 130 -1.45 13.92 -6.00
N GLU A 131 -1.14 13.96 -7.28
CA GLU A 131 -1.73 14.85 -8.27
C GLU A 131 -2.69 14.09 -9.21
N HIS A 132 -2.37 12.84 -9.53
CA HIS A 132 -3.10 12.02 -10.50
C HIS A 132 -3.34 10.61 -9.97
N LEU A 133 -4.60 10.14 -10.07
CA LEU A 133 -5.00 8.77 -9.75
C LEU A 133 -5.69 8.14 -10.95
N GLU A 134 -5.22 6.99 -11.40
CA GLU A 134 -5.76 6.24 -12.53
C GLU A 134 -6.25 4.87 -12.10
N VAL A 135 -7.54 4.61 -12.26
CA VAL A 135 -8.20 3.35 -11.92
C VAL A 135 -9.23 2.91 -12.98
N GLU A 136 -9.25 3.57 -14.14
CA GLU A 136 -10.29 3.38 -15.18
C GLU A 136 -10.38 1.95 -15.74
N HIS A 137 -9.32 1.15 -15.62
CA HIS A 137 -9.29 -0.26 -16.04
C HIS A 137 -9.47 -1.26 -14.89
N CYS A 138 -9.63 -0.77 -13.65
CA CYS A 138 -9.91 -1.62 -12.49
C CYS A 138 -11.42 -1.99 -12.46
N SER A 139 -11.86 -2.78 -13.42
CA SER A 139 -13.29 -3.01 -13.71
C SER A 139 -14.10 -3.69 -12.59
N ARG A 140 -13.43 -4.22 -11.56
CA ARG A 140 -14.07 -4.89 -10.41
C ARG A 140 -14.23 -4.00 -9.20
N LEU A 141 -13.91 -2.69 -9.29
CA LEU A 141 -14.06 -1.77 -8.18
C LEU A 141 -15.52 -1.66 -7.71
N ARG A 142 -15.71 -1.83 -6.40
CA ARG A 142 -16.97 -1.69 -5.67
C ARG A 142 -16.92 -0.59 -4.64
N ASN A 143 -15.79 -0.50 -3.91
CA ASN A 143 -15.60 0.49 -2.86
C ASN A 143 -14.41 1.38 -3.18
N ILE A 144 -14.69 2.67 -3.31
CA ILE A 144 -13.69 3.69 -3.65
C ILE A 144 -13.69 4.75 -2.54
N GLN A 145 -12.62 4.83 -1.78
CA GLN A 145 -12.42 5.84 -0.75
C GLN A 145 -11.15 6.63 -1.08
N ILE A 146 -11.31 7.92 -1.36
CA ILE A 146 -10.22 8.82 -1.72
C ILE A 146 -10.40 10.10 -0.91
N TYR A 147 -9.50 10.36 0.04
CA TYR A 147 -9.67 11.48 0.94
C TYR A 147 -8.36 12.12 1.38
N SER A 148 -8.45 13.42 1.68
CA SER A 148 -7.33 14.19 2.23
C SER A 148 -6.06 14.15 1.37
N ASN A 149 -6.23 14.24 0.04
CA ASN A 149 -5.13 14.34 -0.91
C ASN A 149 -5.12 15.77 -1.49
N PRO A 150 -4.49 16.75 -0.81
CA PRO A 150 -4.69 18.18 -1.08
C PRO A 150 -4.16 18.66 -2.43
N LYS A 151 -3.36 17.86 -3.11
CA LYS A 151 -2.83 18.18 -4.44
C LYS A 151 -3.50 17.40 -5.57
N LEU A 152 -4.49 16.57 -5.25
CA LEU A 152 -5.17 15.75 -6.24
C LEU A 152 -5.98 16.62 -7.21
N THR A 153 -5.58 16.66 -8.46
CA THR A 153 -6.20 17.47 -9.52
C THR A 153 -6.93 16.62 -10.55
N SER A 154 -6.61 15.34 -10.64
CA SER A 154 -7.17 14.44 -11.66
C SER A 154 -7.39 13.04 -11.10
N MET A 155 -8.57 12.49 -11.40
CA MET A 155 -8.94 11.10 -11.14
C MET A 155 -9.53 10.50 -12.40
N GLU A 156 -8.81 9.55 -13.00
CA GLU A 156 -9.31 8.78 -14.14
C GLU A 156 -10.08 7.56 -13.60
N LEU A 157 -11.34 7.80 -13.25
CA LEU A 157 -12.18 6.76 -12.65
C LEU A 157 -12.71 5.77 -13.69
N GLY A 158 -13.01 6.22 -14.92
CA GLY A 158 -13.57 5.36 -15.95
C GLY A 158 -15.02 4.94 -15.67
N ASN A 159 -15.39 3.77 -16.18
CA ASN A 159 -16.74 3.20 -16.01
C ASN A 159 -16.67 1.99 -15.07
N HIS A 160 -17.22 2.13 -13.89
CA HIS A 160 -17.28 1.09 -12.87
C HIS A 160 -18.72 0.70 -12.56
N PRO A 161 -19.33 -0.22 -13.33
CA PRO A 161 -20.74 -0.57 -13.18
C PRO A 161 -21.06 -1.27 -11.85
N GLU A 162 -20.06 -1.79 -11.14
CA GLU A 162 -20.22 -2.50 -9.88
C GLU A 162 -19.96 -1.62 -8.65
N VAL A 163 -19.69 -0.32 -8.81
CA VAL A 163 -19.45 0.57 -7.67
C VAL A 163 -20.68 0.68 -6.78
N GLU A 164 -20.51 0.32 -5.55
CA GLU A 164 -21.52 0.38 -4.48
C GLU A 164 -21.30 1.60 -3.58
N GLU A 165 -20.01 1.94 -3.35
CA GLU A 165 -19.63 3.05 -2.48
C GLU A 165 -18.55 3.91 -3.14
N LEU A 166 -18.80 5.21 -3.19
CA LEU A 166 -17.83 6.21 -3.60
C LEU A 166 -17.76 7.31 -2.53
N TYR A 167 -16.63 7.41 -1.87
CA TYR A 167 -16.34 8.45 -0.92
C TYR A 167 -15.13 9.25 -1.38
N CYS A 168 -15.37 10.53 -1.71
CA CYS A 168 -14.34 11.47 -2.13
C CYS A 168 -14.49 12.75 -1.30
N SER A 169 -13.55 13.01 -0.40
CA SER A 169 -13.61 14.20 0.44
C SER A 169 -12.24 14.78 0.74
N TYR A 170 -12.22 16.12 0.91
CA TYR A 170 -10.99 16.84 1.28
C TYR A 170 -9.81 16.61 0.30
N ASN A 171 -10.12 16.50 -0.98
CA ASN A 171 -9.12 16.42 -2.04
C ASN A 171 -8.94 17.77 -2.73
#